data_abfa39f693cf9306639d085e05fdc750
#
_entry.id   abfa39f693cf9306639d085e05fdc750
#
_cell.length_a   1.000
_cell.length_b   1.000
_cell.length_c   1.000
_cell.angle_alpha   90.00
_cell.angle_beta   90.00
_cell.angle_gamma   90.00
#
_symmetry.space_group_name_H-M   'P 1'
#
loop_
_entity.id
_entity.type
_entity.pdbx_description
1 polymer ?
#
loop_
_entity_poly.entity_id
_entity_poly.type
_entity_poly.pdbx_seq_one_letter_code
_entity_poly.pdbx_strand_id
1 'polypeptide(L)'
;MSINFSDETNGEIITTTASLPEDNSEGSLRPRSINEYIGQEKAKNNLSIFINAAKMRGEPLDHVLLHGPPGLGKTTLAAVIANEMGVNMRITSGPAIEKPGDLVAMLTNLNEGDILFVDEIHRLNRAYEEILYPAMEDYAIDIILGKGPSANSIHLDLPHFTLIGATTRSGQLTAPLRDRFGVSLRLELYSPEELTRIVVRSAGILNVEIEPEGAYEIASRSRGTPRIANRLLRRVRDYAQVRADGVITKPVADMALSSLEVDKMGLDALDRRMLRSIIQYYNGGPVGLETLAATINEEAVTLEDVYEPYLLQHGFLTRTPRGRCVTRKAYEHLGIEYMGQQQMDF
;
A
#
# COMPACT_ATOMS: atom_id res chain seq x y z
N MET A 1 -22.29 -16.82 -41.25
CA MET A 1 -21.72 -15.54 -40.84
C MET A 1 -20.53 -15.85 -39.95
N SER A 2 -19.36 -15.82 -40.55
CA SER A 2 -18.08 -16.16 -39.91
C SER A 2 -17.52 -14.87 -39.28
N ILE A 3 -17.25 -14.91 -37.96
CA ILE A 3 -16.54 -13.82 -37.30
C ILE A 3 -15.06 -14.23 -37.22
N ASN A 4 -14.25 -13.54 -38.01
CA ASN A 4 -12.79 -13.60 -37.96
C ASN A 4 -12.31 -12.90 -36.69
N PHE A 5 -11.58 -13.60 -35.83
CA PHE A 5 -10.69 -13.03 -34.84
C PHE A 5 -9.26 -13.09 -35.38
N SER A 6 -8.80 -11.98 -35.89
CA SER A 6 -7.38 -11.68 -36.05
C SER A 6 -7.18 -10.32 -35.43
N ASP A 7 -6.55 -10.28 -34.25
CA ASP A 7 -5.72 -9.16 -33.87
C ASP A 7 -4.68 -9.62 -32.86
N GLU A 8 -3.43 -9.47 -33.29
CA GLU A 8 -2.23 -9.60 -32.49
C GLU A 8 -2.23 -8.48 -31.43
N THR A 9 -2.34 -8.84 -30.17
CA THR A 9 -2.10 -7.90 -29.08
C THR A 9 -0.91 -8.37 -28.27
N ASN A 10 0.13 -7.52 -28.32
CA ASN A 10 1.26 -7.45 -27.40
C ASN A 10 0.81 -7.66 -25.96
N GLY A 11 1.63 -8.38 -25.19
CA GLY A 11 1.39 -8.85 -23.84
C GLY A 11 0.77 -7.80 -22.89
N GLU A 12 -0.54 -7.79 -22.84
CA GLU A 12 -1.28 -7.09 -21.80
C GLU A 12 -1.34 -7.92 -20.54
N ILE A 13 -0.91 -7.32 -19.44
CA ILE A 13 -1.05 -7.83 -18.08
C ILE A 13 -2.54 -8.09 -17.81
N ILE A 14 -2.93 -9.35 -17.76
CA ILE A 14 -4.31 -9.73 -17.41
C ILE A 14 -4.49 -9.48 -15.91
N THR A 15 -5.02 -8.31 -15.58
CA THR A 15 -5.51 -7.99 -14.26
C THR A 15 -6.89 -8.63 -14.07
N THR A 16 -6.94 -9.79 -13.46
CA THR A 16 -8.19 -10.35 -12.92
C THR A 16 -8.40 -9.77 -11.52
N THR A 17 -9.06 -8.66 -11.44
CA THR A 17 -9.96 -8.18 -10.36
C THR A 17 -10.33 -6.73 -10.65
N ALA A 18 -11.56 -6.36 -10.37
CA ALA A 18 -12.11 -5.04 -10.65
C ALA A 18 -11.17 -3.92 -10.15
N SER A 19 -10.33 -3.41 -11.05
CA SER A 19 -9.60 -2.17 -10.82
C SER A 19 -10.64 -1.05 -10.81
N LEU A 20 -10.67 -0.26 -9.74
CA LEU A 20 -11.43 0.97 -9.75
C LEU A 20 -10.93 1.84 -10.91
N PRO A 21 -11.81 2.65 -11.57
CA PRO A 21 -11.40 3.55 -12.66
C PRO A 21 -10.22 4.47 -12.28
N GLU A 22 -10.01 4.72 -11.00
CA GLU A 22 -8.88 5.46 -10.44
C GLU A 22 -7.53 4.72 -10.57
N ASP A 23 -7.52 3.39 -10.54
CA ASP A 23 -6.27 2.60 -10.65
C ASP A 23 -5.65 2.65 -12.05
N ASN A 24 -6.47 2.74 -13.11
CA ASN A 24 -5.97 2.88 -14.48
C ASN A 24 -5.24 4.21 -14.71
N SER A 25 -5.64 5.27 -14.02
CA SER A 25 -4.96 6.56 -14.07
C SER A 25 -3.70 6.63 -13.19
N GLU A 26 -3.60 5.80 -12.15
CA GLU A 26 -2.38 5.67 -11.33
C GLU A 26 -1.26 4.92 -12.07
N GLY A 27 -1.60 4.01 -12.97
CA GLY A 27 -0.62 3.25 -13.75
C GLY A 27 0.36 4.13 -14.52
N SER A 28 -0.12 5.26 -15.07
CA SER A 28 0.72 6.21 -15.81
C SER A 28 1.74 6.96 -14.94
N LEU A 29 1.47 7.12 -13.64
CA LEU A 29 2.34 7.84 -12.69
C LEU A 29 3.38 6.94 -12.02
N ARG A 30 3.30 5.62 -12.20
CA ARG A 30 4.22 4.68 -11.54
C ARG A 30 5.61 4.75 -12.18
N PRO A 31 6.70 4.76 -11.39
CA PRO A 31 8.05 4.60 -11.91
C PRO A 31 8.23 3.21 -12.53
N ARG A 32 9.04 3.13 -13.59
CA ARG A 32 9.32 1.87 -14.30
C ARG A 32 10.68 1.28 -13.95
N SER A 33 11.57 2.06 -13.40
CA SER A 33 12.93 1.63 -13.04
C SER A 33 13.26 2.05 -11.60
N ILE A 34 14.30 1.43 -11.04
CA ILE A 34 14.80 1.76 -9.71
C ILE A 34 15.33 3.19 -9.64
N ASN A 35 15.84 3.71 -10.74
CA ASN A 35 16.35 5.09 -10.84
C ASN A 35 15.23 6.13 -10.83
N GLU A 36 14.05 5.79 -11.34
CA GLU A 36 12.87 6.64 -11.29
C GLU A 36 12.16 6.57 -9.93
N TYR A 37 12.43 5.52 -9.15
CA TYR A 37 11.79 5.31 -7.86
C TYR A 37 12.39 6.26 -6.82
N ILE A 38 11.64 7.29 -6.45
CA ILE A 38 12.05 8.33 -5.51
C ILE A 38 11.88 7.82 -4.07
N GLY A 39 12.85 8.11 -3.20
CA GLY A 39 12.82 7.73 -1.79
C GLY A 39 13.17 6.28 -1.52
N GLN A 40 12.98 5.84 -0.27
CA GLN A 40 13.29 4.48 0.20
C GLN A 40 14.74 4.05 -0.07
N GLU A 41 15.70 4.94 0.07
CA GLU A 41 17.09 4.77 -0.37
C GLU A 41 17.74 3.50 0.19
N LYS A 42 17.49 3.18 1.47
CA LYS A 42 18.02 1.97 2.10
C LYS A 42 17.47 0.70 1.44
N ALA A 43 16.15 0.66 1.18
CA ALA A 43 15.52 -0.48 0.54
C ALA A 43 15.98 -0.64 -0.92
N LYS A 44 16.09 0.47 -1.67
CA LYS A 44 16.59 0.50 -3.05
C LYS A 44 18.04 0.01 -3.16
N ASN A 45 18.91 0.49 -2.30
CA ASN A 45 20.33 0.11 -2.34
C ASN A 45 20.50 -1.41 -2.11
N ASN A 46 19.82 -1.97 -1.11
CA ASN A 46 19.84 -3.41 -0.87
C ASN A 46 19.26 -4.18 -2.06
N LEU A 47 18.11 -3.75 -2.56
CA LEU A 47 17.42 -4.39 -3.67
C LEU A 47 18.27 -4.37 -4.95
N SER A 48 18.95 -3.26 -5.25
CA SER A 48 19.85 -3.15 -6.40
C SER A 48 21.00 -4.17 -6.33
N ILE A 49 21.54 -4.41 -5.15
CA ILE A 49 22.58 -5.43 -4.95
C ILE A 49 22.01 -6.82 -5.25
N PHE A 50 20.85 -7.16 -4.69
CA PHE A 50 20.26 -8.49 -4.87
C PHE A 50 19.85 -8.75 -6.31
N ILE A 51 19.23 -7.77 -6.99
CA ILE A 51 18.86 -7.86 -8.40
C ILE A 51 20.10 -8.06 -9.28
N ASN A 52 21.13 -7.25 -9.09
CA ASN A 52 22.36 -7.38 -9.88
C ASN A 52 23.05 -8.73 -9.65
N ALA A 53 23.10 -9.22 -8.40
CA ALA A 53 23.67 -10.51 -8.08
C ALA A 53 22.88 -11.67 -8.73
N ALA A 54 21.54 -11.64 -8.68
CA ALA A 54 20.67 -12.62 -9.34
C ALA A 54 20.89 -12.63 -10.87
N LYS A 55 20.93 -11.44 -11.49
CA LYS A 55 21.23 -11.29 -12.94
C LYS A 55 22.61 -11.84 -13.32
N MET A 56 23.64 -11.58 -12.50
CA MET A 56 24.99 -12.09 -12.76
C MET A 56 25.07 -13.61 -12.71
N ARG A 57 24.26 -14.25 -11.88
CA ARG A 57 24.19 -15.72 -11.76
C ARG A 57 23.23 -16.34 -12.76
N GLY A 58 22.34 -15.54 -13.40
CA GLY A 58 21.28 -16.04 -14.26
C GLY A 58 20.17 -16.77 -13.48
N GLU A 59 19.94 -16.38 -12.22
CA GLU A 59 18.99 -16.99 -11.31
C GLU A 59 17.81 -16.05 -11.04
N PRO A 60 16.62 -16.57 -10.67
CA PRO A 60 15.54 -15.75 -10.12
C PRO A 60 16.00 -14.99 -8.86
N LEU A 61 15.33 -13.90 -8.55
CA LEU A 61 15.54 -13.22 -7.29
C LEU A 61 14.96 -14.06 -6.13
N ASP A 62 15.59 -14.02 -4.98
CA ASP A 62 15.01 -14.59 -3.76
C ASP A 62 13.61 -14.03 -3.47
N HIS A 63 12.79 -14.79 -2.75
CA HIS A 63 11.46 -14.32 -2.35
C HIS A 63 11.54 -13.05 -1.49
N VAL A 64 10.70 -12.06 -1.81
CA VAL A 64 10.74 -10.72 -1.20
C VAL A 64 9.48 -10.43 -0.41
N LEU A 65 9.62 -10.01 0.83
CA LEU A 65 8.53 -9.47 1.65
C LEU A 65 8.61 -7.94 1.72
N LEU A 66 7.60 -7.26 1.19
CA LEU A 66 7.44 -5.80 1.27
C LEU A 66 6.44 -5.48 2.38
N HIS A 67 6.86 -4.76 3.42
CA HIS A 67 5.94 -4.43 4.52
C HIS A 67 6.02 -2.95 4.92
N GLY A 68 4.94 -2.44 5.46
CA GLY A 68 4.81 -1.04 5.89
C GLY A 68 3.40 -0.47 5.65
N PRO A 69 3.13 0.76 6.09
CA PRO A 69 1.84 1.43 5.94
C PRO A 69 1.25 1.36 4.53
N PRO A 70 -0.07 1.52 4.35
CA PRO A 70 -0.69 1.56 3.04
C PRO A 70 -0.24 2.80 2.24
N GLY A 71 -0.29 2.72 0.91
CA GLY A 71 0.00 3.86 0.02
C GLY A 71 1.47 4.21 -0.19
N LEU A 72 2.42 3.41 0.33
CA LEU A 72 3.87 3.64 0.20
C LEU A 72 4.49 3.11 -1.10
N GLY A 73 3.70 2.47 -1.97
CA GLY A 73 4.19 1.98 -3.25
C GLY A 73 4.74 0.55 -3.24
N LYS A 74 4.27 -0.34 -2.35
CA LYS A 74 4.67 -1.77 -2.32
C LYS A 74 4.44 -2.44 -3.68
N THR A 75 3.26 -2.32 -4.25
CA THR A 75 2.93 -2.84 -5.58
C THR A 75 3.77 -2.21 -6.69
N THR A 76 4.05 -0.91 -6.58
CA THR A 76 4.92 -0.19 -7.51
C THR A 76 6.35 -0.71 -7.44
N LEU A 77 6.87 -0.95 -6.24
CA LEU A 77 8.22 -1.50 -6.08
C LEU A 77 8.32 -2.93 -6.64
N ALA A 78 7.29 -3.75 -6.45
CA ALA A 78 7.22 -5.09 -7.06
C ALA A 78 7.26 -5.01 -8.59
N ALA A 79 6.52 -4.07 -9.20
CA ALA A 79 6.57 -3.84 -10.65
C ALA A 79 7.95 -3.36 -11.13
N VAL A 80 8.62 -2.50 -10.36
CA VAL A 80 9.99 -2.08 -10.63
C VAL A 80 10.95 -3.27 -10.58
N ILE A 81 10.81 -4.17 -9.58
CA ILE A 81 11.62 -5.40 -9.51
C ILE A 81 11.44 -6.25 -10.76
N ALA A 82 10.19 -6.47 -11.19
CA ALA A 82 9.88 -7.25 -12.39
C ALA A 82 10.52 -6.64 -13.65
N ASN A 83 10.38 -5.33 -13.83
CA ASN A 83 11.00 -4.61 -14.95
C ASN A 83 12.52 -4.70 -14.91
N GLU A 84 13.14 -4.51 -13.75
CA GLU A 84 14.59 -4.62 -13.59
C GLU A 84 15.07 -6.04 -13.86
N MET A 85 14.36 -7.07 -13.42
CA MET A 85 14.68 -8.47 -13.72
C MET A 85 14.39 -8.85 -15.19
N GLY A 86 13.52 -8.09 -15.88
CA GLY A 86 13.12 -8.39 -17.25
C GLY A 86 12.15 -9.57 -17.37
N VAL A 87 11.32 -9.78 -16.35
CA VAL A 87 10.39 -10.91 -16.24
C VAL A 87 8.94 -10.43 -16.11
N ASN A 88 7.97 -11.34 -16.34
CA ASN A 88 6.57 -11.02 -16.16
C ASN A 88 6.19 -11.04 -14.68
N MET A 89 5.17 -10.25 -14.33
CA MET A 89 4.61 -10.22 -12.98
C MET A 89 3.12 -10.54 -13.05
N ARG A 90 2.72 -11.58 -12.30
CA ARG A 90 1.31 -11.87 -12.03
C ARG A 90 0.92 -11.27 -10.69
N ILE A 91 -0.24 -10.59 -10.66
CA ILE A 91 -0.72 -9.87 -9.48
C ILE A 91 -1.96 -10.57 -8.95
N THR A 92 -1.96 -10.82 -7.65
CA THR A 92 -3.14 -11.27 -6.90
C THR A 92 -3.14 -10.63 -5.52
N SER A 93 -4.17 -10.90 -4.73
CA SER A 93 -4.23 -10.48 -3.32
C SER A 93 -4.68 -11.64 -2.43
N GLY A 94 -4.30 -11.61 -1.15
CA GLY A 94 -4.74 -12.62 -0.19
C GLY A 94 -6.26 -12.86 -0.22
N PRO A 95 -7.09 -11.80 -0.14
CA PRO A 95 -8.55 -11.94 -0.22
C PRO A 95 -9.10 -12.47 -1.56
N ALA A 96 -8.37 -12.29 -2.66
CA ALA A 96 -8.82 -12.73 -3.99
C ALA A 96 -8.61 -14.23 -4.23
N ILE A 97 -7.84 -14.90 -3.39
CA ILE A 97 -7.62 -16.36 -3.45
C ILE A 97 -8.71 -17.03 -2.62
N GLU A 98 -9.78 -17.48 -3.28
CA GLU A 98 -10.94 -18.06 -2.62
C GLU A 98 -10.81 -19.57 -2.41
N LYS A 99 -10.05 -20.26 -3.25
CA LYS A 99 -9.89 -21.72 -3.24
C LYS A 99 -8.43 -22.12 -3.39
N PRO A 100 -7.99 -23.24 -2.77
CA PRO A 100 -6.62 -23.74 -2.95
C PRO A 100 -6.24 -23.93 -4.41
N GLY A 101 -7.20 -24.38 -5.24
CA GLY A 101 -7.00 -24.58 -6.68
C GLY A 101 -6.67 -23.30 -7.45
N ASP A 102 -7.11 -22.12 -6.98
CA ASP A 102 -6.79 -20.85 -7.64
C ASP A 102 -5.29 -20.55 -7.50
N LEU A 103 -4.74 -20.76 -6.31
CA LEU A 103 -3.31 -20.58 -6.06
C LEU A 103 -2.47 -21.58 -6.85
N VAL A 104 -2.89 -22.85 -6.88
CA VAL A 104 -2.25 -23.91 -7.67
C VAL A 104 -2.23 -23.53 -9.15
N ALA A 105 -3.38 -23.08 -9.69
CA ALA A 105 -3.47 -22.65 -11.09
C ALA A 105 -2.56 -21.42 -11.38
N MET A 106 -2.43 -20.49 -10.44
CA MET A 106 -1.53 -19.36 -10.61
C MET A 106 -0.06 -19.82 -10.66
N LEU A 107 0.36 -20.69 -9.74
CA LEU A 107 1.72 -21.20 -9.66
C LEU A 107 2.12 -22.03 -10.87
N THR A 108 1.26 -22.95 -11.32
CA THR A 108 1.53 -23.83 -12.48
C THR A 108 1.53 -23.10 -13.83
N ASN A 109 0.97 -21.89 -13.88
CA ASN A 109 0.97 -21.03 -15.09
C ASN A 109 2.09 -19.98 -15.09
N LEU A 110 3.04 -19.99 -14.16
CA LEU A 110 4.22 -19.17 -14.19
C LEU A 110 5.24 -19.73 -15.20
N ASN A 111 6.07 -18.86 -15.74
CA ASN A 111 7.25 -19.23 -16.50
C ASN A 111 8.51 -19.10 -15.62
N GLU A 112 9.63 -19.62 -16.12
CA GLU A 112 10.92 -19.51 -15.44
C GLU A 112 11.27 -18.05 -15.17
N GLY A 113 11.58 -17.72 -13.91
CA GLY A 113 11.92 -16.38 -13.46
C GLY A 113 10.76 -15.44 -13.22
N ASP A 114 9.50 -15.80 -13.57
CA ASP A 114 8.33 -14.95 -13.37
C ASP A 114 8.14 -14.56 -11.89
N ILE A 115 7.48 -13.44 -11.67
CA ILE A 115 7.14 -12.95 -10.33
C ILE A 115 5.66 -13.19 -10.04
N LEU A 116 5.35 -13.81 -8.91
CA LEU A 116 4.01 -13.82 -8.33
C LEU A 116 3.94 -12.76 -7.23
N PHE A 117 3.17 -11.70 -7.43
CA PHE A 117 2.91 -10.68 -6.43
C PHE A 117 1.60 -10.95 -5.70
N VAL A 118 1.66 -11.05 -4.37
CA VAL A 118 0.49 -11.27 -3.51
C VAL A 118 0.33 -10.06 -2.58
N ASP A 119 -0.65 -9.20 -2.86
CA ASP A 119 -0.97 -8.08 -1.97
C ASP A 119 -1.76 -8.56 -0.74
N GLU A 120 -1.61 -7.86 0.38
CA GLU A 120 -2.22 -8.19 1.67
C GLU A 120 -2.05 -9.70 2.02
N ILE A 121 -0.83 -10.21 1.82
CA ILE A 121 -0.51 -11.64 2.00
C ILE A 121 -0.84 -12.17 3.40
N HIS A 122 -0.88 -11.31 4.43
CA HIS A 122 -1.30 -11.67 5.79
C HIS A 122 -2.78 -12.10 5.88
N ARG A 123 -3.58 -11.85 4.85
CA ARG A 123 -4.99 -12.26 4.77
C ARG A 123 -5.18 -13.62 4.08
N LEU A 124 -4.10 -14.28 3.71
CA LEU A 124 -4.16 -15.66 3.23
C LEU A 124 -4.68 -16.60 4.32
N ASN A 125 -5.54 -17.53 3.92
CA ASN A 125 -5.93 -18.61 4.79
C ASN A 125 -4.72 -19.55 5.01
N ARG A 126 -4.62 -20.13 6.20
CA ARG A 126 -3.54 -21.07 6.57
C ARG A 126 -3.39 -22.24 5.58
N ALA A 127 -4.50 -22.76 5.04
CA ALA A 127 -4.46 -23.82 4.04
C ALA A 127 -3.73 -23.39 2.73
N TYR A 128 -3.72 -22.09 2.40
CA TYR A 128 -3.01 -21.58 1.23
C TYR A 128 -1.52 -21.33 1.55
N GLU A 129 -1.22 -20.93 2.78
CA GLU A 129 0.17 -20.87 3.23
C GLU A 129 0.85 -22.23 3.15
N GLU A 130 0.15 -23.32 3.50
CA GLU A 130 0.66 -24.70 3.43
C GLU A 130 1.00 -25.14 2.01
N ILE A 131 0.32 -24.58 0.99
CA ILE A 131 0.68 -24.79 -0.43
C ILE A 131 1.91 -23.95 -0.81
N LEU A 132 2.03 -22.73 -0.27
CA LEU A 132 3.16 -21.85 -0.58
C LEU A 132 4.48 -22.37 0.00
N TYR A 133 4.46 -23.08 1.11
CA TYR A 133 5.71 -23.55 1.74
C TYR A 133 6.57 -24.41 0.80
N PRO A 134 6.08 -25.54 0.28
CA PRO A 134 6.88 -26.34 -0.67
C PRO A 134 7.09 -25.62 -2.01
N ALA A 135 6.13 -24.78 -2.44
CA ALA A 135 6.28 -23.99 -3.65
C ALA A 135 7.46 -22.99 -3.57
N MET A 136 7.71 -22.43 -2.40
CA MET A 136 8.81 -21.48 -2.16
C MET A 136 10.16 -22.15 -1.90
N GLU A 137 10.17 -23.32 -1.25
CA GLU A 137 11.42 -24.01 -0.85
C GLU A 137 11.91 -24.95 -1.94
N ASP A 138 10.99 -25.79 -2.46
CA ASP A 138 11.31 -26.91 -3.34
C ASP A 138 10.88 -26.67 -4.79
N TYR A 139 10.20 -25.54 -5.07
CA TYR A 139 9.55 -25.26 -6.36
C TYR A 139 8.68 -26.43 -6.82
N ALA A 140 7.89 -26.96 -5.90
CA ALA A 140 6.97 -28.07 -6.13
C ALA A 140 5.71 -27.93 -5.28
N ILE A 141 4.64 -28.58 -5.72
CA ILE A 141 3.38 -28.65 -4.96
C ILE A 141 2.84 -30.09 -5.01
N ASP A 142 2.25 -30.53 -3.89
CA ASP A 142 1.57 -31.81 -3.81
C ASP A 142 0.05 -31.60 -3.84
N ILE A 143 -0.59 -32.20 -4.84
CA ILE A 143 -2.06 -32.14 -4.99
C ILE A 143 -2.65 -33.47 -4.56
N ILE A 144 -3.49 -33.45 -3.53
CA ILE A 144 -4.21 -34.64 -3.07
C ILE A 144 -5.49 -34.79 -3.87
N LEU A 145 -5.56 -35.86 -4.67
CA LEU A 145 -6.75 -36.26 -5.43
C LEU A 145 -7.54 -37.36 -4.70
N GLY A 146 -8.82 -37.08 -4.44
CA GLY A 146 -9.70 -38.00 -3.74
C GLY A 146 -9.84 -37.73 -2.26
N LYS A 147 -10.54 -38.59 -1.56
CA LYS A 147 -10.79 -38.50 -0.11
C LYS A 147 -10.54 -39.85 0.57
N GLY A 148 -10.04 -39.83 1.79
CA GLY A 148 -9.83 -41.04 2.61
C GLY A 148 -8.57 -41.82 2.25
N PRO A 149 -8.46 -43.09 2.67
CA PRO A 149 -7.25 -43.92 2.53
C PRO A 149 -6.80 -44.22 1.08
N SER A 150 -7.67 -43.97 0.10
CA SER A 150 -7.38 -44.15 -1.34
C SER A 150 -7.05 -42.84 -2.05
N ALA A 151 -6.80 -41.76 -1.31
CA ALA A 151 -6.35 -40.49 -1.90
C ALA A 151 -4.95 -40.66 -2.47
N ASN A 152 -4.76 -40.23 -3.72
CA ASN A 152 -3.45 -40.21 -4.38
C ASN A 152 -2.88 -38.77 -4.30
N SER A 153 -1.58 -38.66 -4.01
CA SER A 153 -0.85 -37.39 -4.14
C SER A 153 -0.21 -37.33 -5.52
N ILE A 154 -0.37 -36.20 -6.20
CA ILE A 154 0.34 -35.90 -7.43
C ILE A 154 1.35 -34.79 -7.07
N HIS A 155 2.62 -35.08 -7.30
CA HIS A 155 3.71 -34.12 -7.19
C HIS A 155 3.83 -33.37 -8.51
N LEU A 156 3.82 -32.04 -8.46
CA LEU A 156 4.00 -31.16 -9.61
C LEU A 156 5.19 -30.25 -9.38
N ASP A 157 6.18 -30.36 -10.27
CA ASP A 157 7.28 -29.42 -10.32
C ASP A 157 6.80 -28.06 -10.85
N LEU A 158 7.28 -26.99 -10.26
CA LEU A 158 7.04 -25.61 -10.66
C LEU A 158 8.28 -25.01 -11.30
N PRO A 159 8.15 -24.07 -12.25
CA PRO A 159 9.29 -23.27 -12.67
C PRO A 159 9.84 -22.48 -11.49
N HIS A 160 11.13 -22.18 -11.50
CA HIS A 160 11.70 -21.30 -10.50
C HIS A 160 11.12 -19.90 -10.65
N PHE A 161 10.52 -19.37 -9.61
CA PHE A 161 9.81 -18.10 -9.60
C PHE A 161 10.19 -17.28 -8.36
N THR A 162 9.90 -16.00 -8.38
CA THR A 162 10.01 -15.13 -7.21
C THR A 162 8.63 -14.82 -6.65
N LEU A 163 8.38 -15.16 -5.38
CA LEU A 163 7.21 -14.66 -4.65
C LEU A 163 7.54 -13.29 -4.05
N ILE A 164 6.74 -12.27 -4.37
CA ILE A 164 6.77 -10.98 -3.69
C ILE A 164 5.48 -10.84 -2.88
N GLY A 165 5.61 -10.96 -1.55
CA GLY A 165 4.51 -10.72 -0.63
C GLY A 165 4.47 -9.26 -0.20
N ALA A 166 3.29 -8.63 -0.20
CA ALA A 166 3.10 -7.30 0.36
C ALA A 166 2.13 -7.35 1.54
N THR A 167 2.43 -6.59 2.60
CA THR A 167 1.57 -6.54 3.79
C THR A 167 1.65 -5.20 4.51
N THR A 168 0.52 -4.77 5.05
CA THR A 168 0.45 -3.66 6.00
C THR A 168 0.68 -4.13 7.45
N ARG A 169 0.50 -5.43 7.72
CA ARG A 169 0.50 -6.03 9.06
C ARG A 169 1.47 -7.22 9.13
N SER A 170 2.78 -6.95 9.07
CA SER A 170 3.81 -8.00 9.07
C SER A 170 3.78 -8.90 10.31
N GLY A 171 3.28 -8.40 11.44
CA GLY A 171 3.10 -9.18 12.67
C GLY A 171 1.97 -10.22 12.60
N GLN A 172 1.08 -10.17 11.61
CA GLN A 172 0.02 -11.16 11.40
C GLN A 172 0.45 -12.33 10.50
N LEU A 173 1.60 -12.22 9.83
CA LEU A 173 2.16 -13.35 9.09
C LEU A 173 2.60 -14.45 10.05
N THR A 174 2.34 -15.70 9.67
CA THR A 174 2.89 -16.83 10.41
C THR A 174 4.42 -16.84 10.34
N ALA A 175 5.07 -17.30 11.39
CA ALA A 175 6.53 -17.38 11.40
C ALA A 175 7.05 -18.27 10.26
N PRO A 176 6.46 -19.47 9.97
CA PRO A 176 6.89 -20.30 8.85
C PRO A 176 6.84 -19.60 7.49
N LEU A 177 5.79 -18.81 7.20
CA LEU A 177 5.72 -18.09 5.94
C LEU A 177 6.74 -16.95 5.88
N ARG A 178 6.88 -16.19 6.97
CA ARG A 178 7.81 -15.07 7.03
C ARG A 178 9.26 -15.51 6.86
N ASP A 179 9.66 -16.62 7.46
CA ASP A 179 11.04 -17.12 7.46
C ASP A 179 11.48 -17.66 6.09
N ARG A 180 10.53 -17.90 5.17
CA ARG A 180 10.78 -18.30 3.77
C ARG A 180 11.08 -17.13 2.83
N PHE A 181 10.87 -15.89 3.28
CA PHE A 181 11.30 -14.73 2.51
C PHE A 181 12.79 -14.44 2.79
N GLY A 182 13.63 -14.65 1.78
CA GLY A 182 15.06 -14.36 1.86
C GLY A 182 15.36 -12.86 1.98
N VAL A 183 14.47 -12.03 1.46
CA VAL A 183 14.58 -10.56 1.50
C VAL A 183 13.35 -9.94 2.16
N SER A 184 13.55 -9.20 3.24
CA SER A 184 12.47 -8.45 3.90
C SER A 184 12.78 -6.96 3.90
N LEU A 185 11.91 -6.16 3.27
CA LEU A 185 12.08 -4.72 3.09
C LEU A 185 10.92 -3.97 3.76
N ARG A 186 11.27 -3.15 4.75
CA ARG A 186 10.33 -2.23 5.38
C ARG A 186 10.30 -0.91 4.60
N LEU A 187 9.12 -0.52 4.12
CA LEU A 187 8.89 0.79 3.55
C LEU A 187 8.47 1.76 4.65
N GLU A 188 9.06 2.95 4.62
CA GLU A 188 8.82 4.01 5.59
C GLU A 188 8.02 5.15 4.97
N LEU A 189 7.44 6.01 5.80
CA LEU A 189 6.80 7.21 5.30
C LEU A 189 7.84 8.11 4.63
N TYR A 190 7.42 8.75 3.55
CA TYR A 190 8.24 9.68 2.80
C TYR A 190 8.34 11.03 3.50
N SER A 191 9.49 11.68 3.38
CA SER A 191 9.63 13.07 3.81
C SER A 191 8.84 14.01 2.88
N PRO A 192 8.51 15.23 3.35
CA PRO A 192 7.89 16.23 2.48
C PRO A 192 8.74 16.56 1.24
N GLU A 193 10.07 16.52 1.34
CA GLU A 193 11.00 16.77 0.24
C GLU A 193 10.96 15.66 -0.80
N GLU A 194 10.93 14.40 -0.37
CA GLU A 194 10.77 13.25 -1.26
C GLU A 194 9.41 13.29 -1.97
N LEU A 195 8.32 13.59 -1.23
CA LEU A 195 7.00 13.74 -1.82
C LEU A 195 6.91 14.91 -2.78
N THR A 196 7.59 16.02 -2.51
CA THR A 196 7.67 17.15 -3.45
C THR A 196 8.27 16.72 -4.78
N ARG A 197 9.35 15.94 -4.76
CA ARG A 197 9.95 15.37 -5.99
C ARG A 197 8.97 14.46 -6.73
N ILE A 198 8.18 13.65 -5.99
CA ILE A 198 7.14 12.78 -6.57
C ILE A 198 6.03 13.63 -7.19
N VAL A 199 5.56 14.68 -6.51
CA VAL A 199 4.52 15.59 -7.00
C VAL A 199 4.97 16.30 -8.28
N VAL A 200 6.19 16.86 -8.31
CA VAL A 200 6.76 17.53 -9.50
C VAL A 200 6.86 16.55 -10.67
N ARG A 201 7.40 15.34 -10.45
CA ARG A 201 7.45 14.30 -11.48
C ARG A 201 6.06 13.95 -12.01
N SER A 202 5.09 13.76 -11.11
CA SER A 202 3.72 13.41 -11.46
C SER A 202 3.01 14.56 -12.19
N ALA A 203 3.25 15.81 -11.82
CA ALA A 203 2.73 16.98 -12.50
C ALA A 203 3.25 17.05 -13.94
N GLY A 204 4.54 16.77 -14.17
CA GLY A 204 5.13 16.69 -15.52
C GLY A 204 4.46 15.61 -16.39
N ILE A 205 4.19 14.43 -15.83
CA ILE A 205 3.49 13.35 -16.57
C ILE A 205 2.04 13.74 -16.89
N LEU A 206 1.38 14.49 -15.99
CA LEU A 206 0.01 14.97 -16.16
C LEU A 206 -0.07 16.24 -17.03
N ASN A 207 1.05 16.77 -17.51
CA ASN A 207 1.15 18.04 -18.24
C ASN A 207 0.52 19.22 -17.48
N VAL A 208 0.83 19.33 -16.18
CA VAL A 208 0.36 20.40 -15.30
C VAL A 208 1.54 21.23 -14.88
N GLU A 209 1.44 22.55 -15.05
CA GLU A 209 2.45 23.49 -14.58
C GLU A 209 2.31 23.67 -13.06
N ILE A 210 3.42 23.52 -12.34
CA ILE A 210 3.45 23.58 -10.88
C ILE A 210 4.71 24.28 -10.40
N GLU A 211 4.54 25.23 -9.48
CA GLU A 211 5.67 25.88 -8.81
C GLU A 211 6.21 24.99 -7.66
N PRO A 212 7.51 25.11 -7.32
CA PRO A 212 8.11 24.32 -6.24
C PRO A 212 7.38 24.47 -4.89
N GLU A 213 6.93 25.67 -4.55
CA GLU A 213 6.18 25.97 -3.33
C GLU A 213 4.78 25.36 -3.34
N GLY A 214 4.13 25.31 -4.51
CA GLY A 214 2.83 24.64 -4.71
C GLY A 214 2.97 23.12 -4.56
N ALA A 215 4.03 22.55 -5.11
CA ALA A 215 4.36 21.14 -4.97
C ALA A 215 4.65 20.76 -3.50
N TYR A 216 5.41 21.58 -2.80
CA TYR A 216 5.69 21.38 -1.37
C TYR A 216 4.42 21.49 -0.51
N GLU A 217 3.50 22.40 -0.82
CA GLU A 217 2.23 22.55 -0.10
C GLU A 217 1.38 21.28 -0.21
N ILE A 218 1.31 20.67 -1.42
CA ILE A 218 0.65 19.38 -1.61
C ILE A 218 1.38 18.27 -0.85
N ALA A 219 2.69 18.20 -0.96
CA ALA A 219 3.53 17.18 -0.35
C ALA A 219 3.43 17.18 1.18
N SER A 220 3.49 18.34 1.81
CA SER A 220 3.43 18.50 3.26
C SER A 220 2.12 18.02 3.88
N ARG A 221 1.01 18.07 3.12
CA ARG A 221 -0.32 17.59 3.55
C ARG A 221 -0.63 16.16 3.10
N SER A 222 0.33 15.46 2.49
CA SER A 222 0.13 14.12 1.92
C SER A 222 0.42 12.97 2.89
N ARG A 223 0.54 13.24 4.17
CA ARG A 223 0.71 12.23 5.24
C ARG A 223 1.86 11.25 4.99
N GLY A 224 2.92 11.67 4.34
CA GLY A 224 4.07 10.81 4.05
C GLY A 224 3.79 9.71 3.01
N THR A 225 2.70 9.79 2.24
CA THR A 225 2.34 8.71 1.29
C THR A 225 2.20 9.21 -0.15
N PRO A 226 2.90 8.60 -1.11
CA PRO A 226 2.81 8.93 -2.53
C PRO A 226 1.39 8.82 -3.10
N ARG A 227 0.59 7.85 -2.65
CA ARG A 227 -0.80 7.67 -3.09
C ARG A 227 -1.65 8.90 -2.76
N ILE A 228 -1.55 9.42 -1.54
CA ILE A 228 -2.26 10.64 -1.14
C ILE A 228 -1.72 11.84 -1.90
N ALA A 229 -0.39 11.98 -2.06
CA ALA A 229 0.22 13.06 -2.82
C ALA A 229 -0.30 13.14 -4.25
N ASN A 230 -0.33 12.02 -4.96
CA ASN A 230 -0.86 11.95 -6.32
C ASN A 230 -2.38 12.22 -6.38
N ARG A 231 -3.15 11.74 -5.40
CA ARG A 231 -4.58 12.03 -5.31
C ARG A 231 -4.84 13.53 -5.09
N LEU A 232 -4.13 14.15 -4.16
CA LEU A 232 -4.23 15.57 -3.89
C LEU A 232 -3.78 16.42 -5.10
N LEU A 233 -2.67 16.05 -5.76
CA LEU A 233 -2.20 16.72 -6.97
C LEU A 233 -3.30 16.78 -8.04
N ARG A 234 -4.00 15.69 -8.30
CA ARG A 234 -5.10 15.67 -9.29
C ARG A 234 -6.22 16.62 -8.90
N ARG A 235 -6.64 16.65 -7.63
CA ARG A 235 -7.69 17.55 -7.15
C ARG A 235 -7.27 19.02 -7.19
N VAL A 236 -6.02 19.30 -6.83
CA VAL A 236 -5.46 20.66 -6.92
C VAL A 236 -5.34 21.09 -8.39
N ARG A 237 -4.95 20.18 -9.31
CA ARG A 237 -4.98 20.44 -10.76
C ARG A 237 -6.38 20.83 -11.23
N ASP A 238 -7.40 20.03 -10.89
CA ASP A 238 -8.77 20.30 -11.30
C ASP A 238 -9.24 21.67 -10.78
N TYR A 239 -8.86 22.03 -9.55
CA TYR A 239 -9.11 23.35 -8.98
C TYR A 239 -8.38 24.46 -9.74
N ALA A 240 -7.09 24.30 -10.03
CA ALA A 240 -6.28 25.26 -10.75
C ALA A 240 -6.85 25.55 -12.15
N GLN A 241 -7.28 24.50 -12.86
CA GLN A 241 -7.87 24.63 -14.20
C GLN A 241 -9.21 25.38 -14.20
N VAL A 242 -10.01 25.28 -13.13
CA VAL A 242 -11.37 25.86 -13.09
C VAL A 242 -11.40 27.21 -12.38
N ARG A 243 -10.54 27.44 -11.40
CA ARG A 243 -10.58 28.61 -10.49
C ARG A 243 -9.36 29.50 -10.57
N ALA A 244 -8.33 29.08 -11.33
CA ALA A 244 -7.12 29.84 -11.58
C ALA A 244 -6.75 29.76 -13.08
N ASP A 245 -5.51 30.08 -13.40
CA ASP A 245 -4.96 30.11 -14.78
C ASP A 245 -4.32 28.76 -15.21
N GLY A 246 -4.56 27.69 -14.46
CA GLY A 246 -4.04 26.35 -14.75
C GLY A 246 -2.70 26.06 -14.11
N VAL A 247 -2.05 27.04 -13.48
CA VAL A 247 -0.76 26.90 -12.78
C VAL A 247 -0.99 26.61 -11.31
N ILE A 248 -0.32 25.62 -10.76
CA ILE A 248 -0.39 25.27 -9.32
C ILE A 248 0.69 26.09 -8.58
N THR A 249 0.31 27.26 -8.11
CA THR A 249 1.11 28.07 -7.20
C THR A 249 0.79 27.67 -5.75
N LYS A 250 1.60 28.14 -4.77
CA LYS A 250 1.33 27.91 -3.36
C LYS A 250 -0.06 28.39 -2.90
N PRO A 251 -0.52 29.64 -3.24
CA PRO A 251 -1.86 30.07 -2.89
C PRO A 251 -2.97 29.21 -3.49
N VAL A 252 -2.81 28.79 -4.76
CA VAL A 252 -3.79 27.91 -5.44
C VAL A 252 -3.85 26.57 -4.74
N ALA A 253 -2.71 25.96 -4.41
CA ALA A 253 -2.64 24.70 -3.68
C ALA A 253 -3.31 24.82 -2.29
N ASP A 254 -3.03 25.88 -1.53
CA ASP A 254 -3.61 26.10 -0.19
C ASP A 254 -5.13 26.27 -0.26
N MET A 255 -5.64 27.08 -1.20
CA MET A 255 -7.09 27.24 -1.40
C MET A 255 -7.78 25.95 -1.80
N ALA A 256 -7.17 25.20 -2.74
CA ALA A 256 -7.71 23.91 -3.20
C ALA A 256 -7.76 22.89 -2.05
N LEU A 257 -6.66 22.73 -1.30
CA LEU A 257 -6.59 21.79 -0.18
C LEU A 257 -7.54 22.17 0.96
N SER A 258 -7.70 23.47 1.22
CA SER A 258 -8.68 23.97 2.18
C SER A 258 -10.11 23.68 1.75
N SER A 259 -10.43 23.80 0.45
CA SER A 259 -11.77 23.45 -0.08
C SER A 259 -12.05 21.93 -0.02
N LEU A 260 -11.01 21.10 0.01
CA LEU A 260 -11.07 19.66 0.23
C LEU A 260 -11.07 19.28 1.72
N GLU A 261 -11.13 20.28 2.61
CA GLU A 261 -11.07 20.11 4.06
C GLU A 261 -9.81 19.42 4.58
N VAL A 262 -8.71 19.49 3.81
CA VAL A 262 -7.38 19.00 4.22
C VAL A 262 -6.62 20.14 4.87
N ASP A 263 -6.35 20.03 6.15
CA ASP A 263 -5.66 21.08 6.91
C ASP A 263 -4.14 21.05 6.70
N LYS A 264 -3.43 21.98 7.35
CA LYS A 264 -1.97 22.13 7.22
C LYS A 264 -1.17 20.92 7.72
N MET A 265 -1.76 20.11 8.57
CA MET A 265 -1.16 18.85 9.04
C MET A 265 -1.63 17.63 8.23
N GLY A 266 -2.39 17.84 7.15
CA GLY A 266 -2.93 16.78 6.33
C GLY A 266 -4.11 16.04 6.96
N LEU A 267 -4.71 16.54 8.03
CA LEU A 267 -5.91 15.96 8.62
C LEU A 267 -7.13 16.33 7.78
N ASP A 268 -7.93 15.34 7.45
CA ASP A 268 -9.21 15.55 6.75
C ASP A 268 -10.40 15.74 7.74
N ALA A 269 -11.60 15.84 7.19
CA ALA A 269 -12.81 16.03 7.98
C ALA A 269 -13.04 14.87 8.97
N LEU A 270 -12.73 13.62 8.57
CA LEU A 270 -12.94 12.45 9.41
C LEU A 270 -11.93 12.36 10.55
N ASP A 271 -10.64 12.66 10.30
CA ASP A 271 -9.65 12.74 11.38
C ASP A 271 -10.07 13.73 12.45
N ARG A 272 -10.45 14.94 12.02
CA ARG A 272 -10.89 15.98 12.96
C ARG A 272 -12.17 15.59 13.69
N ARG A 273 -13.10 14.92 13.01
CA ARG A 273 -14.33 14.38 13.63
C ARG A 273 -13.98 13.30 14.66
N MET A 274 -13.08 12.38 14.33
CA MET A 274 -12.60 11.35 15.23
C MET A 274 -11.98 11.94 16.50
N LEU A 275 -11.03 12.86 16.36
CA LEU A 275 -10.37 13.51 17.50
C LEU A 275 -11.37 14.31 18.35
N ARG A 276 -12.25 15.11 17.71
CA ARG A 276 -13.29 15.89 18.41
C ARG A 276 -14.27 14.98 19.17
N SER A 277 -14.68 13.86 18.58
CA SER A 277 -15.58 12.92 19.23
C SER A 277 -14.97 12.32 20.50
N ILE A 278 -13.69 11.97 20.47
CA ILE A 278 -12.98 11.47 21.66
C ILE A 278 -12.91 12.57 22.74
N ILE A 279 -12.67 13.82 22.35
CA ILE A 279 -12.63 14.95 23.29
C ILE A 279 -14.02 15.21 23.91
N GLN A 280 -15.05 15.33 23.07
CA GLN A 280 -16.37 15.80 23.49
C GLN A 280 -17.19 14.77 24.23
N TYR A 281 -17.15 13.50 23.77
CA TYR A 281 -18.00 12.44 24.32
C TYR A 281 -17.30 11.54 25.33
N TYR A 282 -15.96 11.52 25.31
CA TYR A 282 -15.17 10.62 26.16
C TYR A 282 -14.09 11.36 26.96
N ASN A 283 -14.20 12.67 27.12
CA ASN A 283 -13.27 13.51 27.90
C ASN A 283 -11.79 13.28 27.54
N GLY A 284 -11.49 13.09 26.24
CA GLY A 284 -10.15 12.81 25.76
C GLY A 284 -9.74 11.33 25.79
N GLY A 285 -10.61 10.45 26.20
CA GLY A 285 -10.40 9.00 26.26
C GLY A 285 -10.13 8.46 27.68
N PRO A 286 -9.93 7.12 27.83
CA PRO A 286 -9.84 6.13 26.75
C PRO A 286 -11.20 5.67 26.19
N VAL A 287 -11.27 5.42 24.87
CA VAL A 287 -12.44 4.88 24.20
C VAL A 287 -12.08 3.66 23.34
N GLY A 288 -12.92 2.63 23.35
CA GLY A 288 -12.77 1.43 22.51
C GLY A 288 -12.97 1.74 21.03
N LEU A 289 -12.34 0.94 20.16
CA LEU A 289 -12.43 1.13 18.70
C LEU A 289 -13.86 1.04 18.18
N GLU A 290 -14.58 -0.01 18.55
CA GLU A 290 -15.96 -0.26 18.12
C GLU A 290 -16.91 0.86 18.59
N THR A 291 -16.72 1.34 19.84
CA THR A 291 -17.51 2.43 20.39
C THR A 291 -17.27 3.74 19.62
N LEU A 292 -16.01 4.03 19.31
CA LEU A 292 -15.62 5.21 18.53
C LEU A 292 -16.19 5.13 17.09
N ALA A 293 -16.04 3.96 16.45
CA ALA A 293 -16.56 3.69 15.12
C ALA A 293 -18.08 3.91 15.04
N ALA A 294 -18.82 3.37 15.99
CA ALA A 294 -20.26 3.60 16.10
C ALA A 294 -20.60 5.09 16.33
N THR A 295 -19.81 5.80 17.16
CA THR A 295 -20.05 7.22 17.47
C THR A 295 -19.91 8.11 16.23
N ILE A 296 -18.95 7.80 15.36
CA ILE A 296 -18.70 8.61 14.15
C ILE A 296 -19.33 8.03 12.89
N ASN A 297 -20.08 6.94 13.02
CA ASN A 297 -20.71 6.20 11.93
C ASN A 297 -19.72 5.82 10.83
N GLU A 298 -18.67 5.08 11.22
CA GLU A 298 -17.62 4.58 10.35
C GLU A 298 -17.29 3.13 10.71
N GLU A 299 -16.67 2.37 9.82
CA GLU A 299 -16.22 1.02 10.11
C GLU A 299 -14.98 1.00 11.02
N ALA A 300 -14.96 0.13 12.02
CA ALA A 300 -13.85 0.00 12.95
C ALA A 300 -12.52 -0.32 12.25
N VAL A 301 -12.56 -1.21 11.25
CA VAL A 301 -11.39 -1.58 10.44
C VAL A 301 -10.84 -0.37 9.66
N THR A 302 -11.73 0.46 9.11
CA THR A 302 -11.34 1.69 8.41
C THR A 302 -10.62 2.66 9.35
N LEU A 303 -11.13 2.83 10.57
CA LEU A 303 -10.46 3.67 11.56
C LEU A 303 -9.06 3.13 11.92
N GLU A 304 -8.95 1.82 12.17
CA GLU A 304 -7.69 1.19 12.59
C GLU A 304 -6.64 1.17 11.48
N ASP A 305 -7.05 0.92 10.23
CA ASP A 305 -6.12 0.69 9.14
C ASP A 305 -5.75 1.96 8.36
N VAL A 306 -6.67 2.94 8.31
CA VAL A 306 -6.50 4.13 7.46
C VAL A 306 -6.19 5.39 8.28
N TYR A 307 -6.90 5.62 9.37
CA TYR A 307 -6.83 6.88 10.12
C TYR A 307 -5.88 6.82 11.33
N GLU A 308 -5.99 5.81 12.17
CA GLU A 308 -5.17 5.69 13.37
C GLU A 308 -3.65 5.72 13.12
N PRO A 309 -3.09 5.06 12.09
CA PRO A 309 -1.64 5.01 11.91
C PRO A 309 -0.99 6.38 11.80
N TYR A 310 -1.62 7.28 11.04
CA TYR A 310 -1.12 8.64 10.91
C TYR A 310 -1.25 9.44 12.19
N LEU A 311 -2.41 9.37 12.85
CA LEU A 311 -2.69 10.07 14.10
C LEU A 311 -1.77 9.62 15.25
N LEU A 312 -1.49 8.31 15.34
CA LEU A 312 -0.57 7.74 16.32
C LEU A 312 0.87 8.19 16.05
N GLN A 313 1.33 8.09 14.81
CA GLN A 313 2.71 8.43 14.45
C GLN A 313 3.01 9.92 14.65
N HIS A 314 2.04 10.78 14.40
CA HIS A 314 2.18 12.23 14.58
C HIS A 314 1.82 12.69 15.99
N GLY A 315 1.51 11.76 16.89
CA GLY A 315 1.25 12.05 18.29
C GLY A 315 -0.03 12.85 18.54
N PHE A 316 -1.05 12.71 17.69
CA PHE A 316 -2.40 13.23 17.96
C PHE A 316 -3.20 12.27 18.81
N LEU A 317 -2.91 10.98 18.69
CA LEU A 317 -3.58 9.89 19.37
C LEU A 317 -2.56 9.02 20.10
N THR A 318 -2.98 8.38 21.20
CA THR A 318 -2.23 7.32 21.87
C THR A 318 -3.14 6.11 22.05
N ARG A 319 -2.54 4.91 21.99
CA ARG A 319 -3.24 3.63 22.21
C ARG A 319 -2.86 3.06 23.58
N THR A 320 -3.84 2.84 24.42
CA THR A 320 -3.67 2.24 25.74
C THR A 320 -4.39 0.88 25.79
N PRO A 321 -4.13 0.02 26.77
CA PRO A 321 -4.91 -1.23 26.95
C PRO A 321 -6.42 -1.01 27.12
N ARG A 322 -6.84 0.18 27.59
CA ARG A 322 -8.25 0.54 27.77
C ARG A 322 -8.88 1.16 26.52
N GLY A 323 -8.09 1.58 25.53
CA GLY A 323 -8.58 2.22 24.31
C GLY A 323 -7.73 3.38 23.82
N ARG A 324 -8.32 4.22 22.98
CA ARG A 324 -7.70 5.38 22.30
C ARG A 324 -7.87 6.63 23.16
N CYS A 325 -6.79 7.40 23.32
CA CYS A 325 -6.79 8.68 23.99
C CYS A 325 -6.20 9.75 23.09
N VAL A 326 -6.79 10.94 23.09
CA VAL A 326 -6.21 12.11 22.43
C VAL A 326 -5.10 12.71 23.27
N THR A 327 -4.09 13.27 22.58
CA THR A 327 -2.98 13.93 23.22
C THR A 327 -3.23 15.43 23.34
N ARG A 328 -2.42 16.12 24.16
CA ARG A 328 -2.42 17.58 24.23
C ARG A 328 -2.24 18.25 22.87
N LYS A 329 -1.40 17.67 22.01
CA LYS A 329 -1.19 18.14 20.63
C LYS A 329 -2.48 18.18 19.82
N ALA A 330 -3.38 17.22 19.99
CA ALA A 330 -4.66 17.21 19.30
C ALA A 330 -5.59 18.34 19.78
N TYR A 331 -5.63 18.62 21.08
CA TYR A 331 -6.37 19.76 21.61
C TYR A 331 -5.85 21.09 21.05
N GLU A 332 -4.54 21.30 21.09
CA GLU A 332 -3.88 22.50 20.56
C GLU A 332 -4.17 22.67 19.06
N HIS A 333 -4.09 21.58 18.28
CA HIS A 333 -4.38 21.58 16.85
C HIS A 333 -5.84 21.92 16.53
N LEU A 334 -6.78 21.42 17.33
CA LEU A 334 -8.21 21.67 17.15
C LEU A 334 -8.67 23.03 17.74
N GLY A 335 -7.77 23.76 18.41
CA GLY A 335 -8.09 25.01 19.10
C GLY A 335 -9.01 24.79 20.31
N ILE A 336 -8.95 23.64 20.95
CA ILE A 336 -9.74 23.27 22.14
C ILE A 336 -8.84 23.40 23.38
N GLU A 337 -9.33 24.01 24.43
CA GLU A 337 -8.59 24.14 25.68
C GLU A 337 -8.36 22.76 26.33
N TYR A 338 -7.11 22.48 26.67
CA TYR A 338 -6.76 21.23 27.35
C TYR A 338 -6.96 21.38 28.85
N MET A 339 -8.06 20.85 29.36
CA MET A 339 -8.43 20.94 30.80
C MET A 339 -7.70 19.93 31.70
N GLY A 340 -6.63 19.27 31.25
CA GLY A 340 -5.95 18.21 31.98
C GLY A 340 -6.87 16.99 32.21
N GLN A 341 -6.38 15.78 31.97
CA GLN A 341 -7.10 14.60 32.44
C GLN A 341 -7.12 14.65 33.97
N GLN A 342 -8.28 14.88 34.58
CA GLN A 342 -8.45 14.55 36.00
C GLN A 342 -8.17 13.05 36.13
N GLN A 343 -7.03 12.71 36.72
CA GLN A 343 -6.78 11.34 37.16
C GLN A 343 -7.94 10.99 38.12
N MET A 344 -8.90 10.21 37.62
CA MET A 344 -9.78 9.48 38.52
C MET A 344 -8.94 8.30 39.02
N ASP A 345 -8.32 8.50 40.17
CA ASP A 345 -7.79 7.45 41.01
C ASP A 345 -9.00 6.61 41.47
N PHE A 346 -9.10 5.38 40.95
CA PHE A 346 -9.95 4.32 41.47
C PHE A 346 -9.08 3.16 41.95
#